data_013f5bba0175f28efbbfcc1d53dcfbc9
#
_entry.id   013f5bba0175f28efbbfcc1d53dcfbc9
#
_cell.length_a   1.000
_cell.length_b   1.000
_cell.length_c   1.000
_cell.angle_alpha   90.00
_cell.angle_beta   90.00
_cell.angle_gamma   90.00
#
_symmetry.space_group_name_H-M   'P 1'
#
loop_
_entity.id
_entity.type
_entity.pdbx_description
1 polymer ?
#
loop_
_entity_poly.entity_id
_entity_poly.type
_entity_poly.pdbx_seq_one_letter_code
_entity_poly.pdbx_strand_id
1 'polypeptide(L)'
;MKAVGTYVTREEAEAVRVEMMKRPATPYQDSTLQDCFRMFKDSREYKSRSDKARELYDIAWKYLRPLWHFKLAALYAQDFQNILDKMDDNGLSQSMLEKERTLISKLYRTAIGWRVVDANLASVLKVEGRKSPEREIFTDEQVTLILSQKNTPTGQMVIALLACGVRIYELLHFKHEDFHRTESGAYLIGGCKTEAGRNRIIPILDFGIPVFEHAYATSVENGPLFPNGKGDFWNEKNWRNRKFYPFLEEIVIQPNPYDENGKRKPEFTGKLATYTPYTTRHTYASLCDRAGVNKDILKRAVGHTPKSQTLDEVYLLPKATQMIEAFDKANQLVNDEVLTTTKA
;
A
#
# COMPACT_ATOMS: atom_id res chain seq x y z
N MET A 1 7.09 -19.23 -28.10
CA MET A 1 6.11 -18.87 -29.17
C MET A 1 4.72 -19.01 -28.58
N LYS A 2 3.88 -17.97 -28.61
CA LYS A 2 2.46 -18.13 -28.31
C LYS A 2 1.78 -18.64 -29.56
N ALA A 3 0.92 -19.67 -29.44
CA ALA A 3 0.07 -20.13 -30.52
C ALA A 3 -0.83 -18.98 -30.96
N VAL A 4 -0.83 -18.68 -32.26
CA VAL A 4 -1.62 -17.58 -32.84
C VAL A 4 -3.03 -18.04 -33.16
N GLY A 5 -3.31 -19.34 -33.06
CA GLY A 5 -4.59 -19.99 -33.28
C GLY A 5 -4.44 -21.51 -33.39
N THR A 6 -5.56 -22.19 -33.38
CA THR A 6 -5.61 -23.62 -33.68
C THR A 6 -6.13 -23.75 -35.12
N TYR A 7 -5.39 -24.47 -35.96
CA TYR A 7 -5.71 -24.68 -37.39
C TYR A 7 -5.98 -26.14 -37.63
N VAL A 8 -6.86 -26.44 -38.58
CA VAL A 8 -7.28 -27.82 -38.88
C VAL A 8 -6.21 -28.56 -39.67
N THR A 9 -5.43 -27.85 -40.50
CA THR A 9 -4.36 -28.45 -41.31
C THR A 9 -3.05 -27.66 -41.14
N ARG A 10 -1.93 -28.35 -41.39
CA ARG A 10 -0.60 -27.76 -41.45
C ARG A 10 -0.47 -26.70 -42.54
N GLU A 11 -1.14 -26.92 -43.65
CA GLU A 11 -1.15 -26.01 -44.82
C GLU A 11 -1.88 -24.70 -44.50
N GLU A 12 -2.98 -24.74 -43.76
CA GLU A 12 -3.66 -23.53 -43.26
C GLU A 12 -2.80 -22.76 -42.28
N ALA A 13 -2.14 -23.46 -41.37
CA ALA A 13 -1.21 -22.83 -40.45
C ALA A 13 -0.01 -22.16 -41.15
N GLU A 14 0.50 -22.80 -42.19
CA GLU A 14 1.61 -22.28 -43.00
C GLU A 14 1.18 -21.09 -43.87
N ALA A 15 -0.01 -21.14 -44.45
CA ALA A 15 -0.60 -20.05 -45.23
C ALA A 15 -0.79 -18.79 -44.36
N VAL A 16 -1.37 -18.95 -43.16
CA VAL A 16 -1.53 -17.85 -42.20
C VAL A 16 -0.18 -17.31 -41.73
N ARG A 17 0.79 -18.19 -41.52
CA ARG A 17 2.16 -17.77 -41.17
C ARG A 17 2.80 -16.95 -42.29
N VAL A 18 2.69 -17.37 -43.55
CA VAL A 18 3.19 -16.64 -44.72
C VAL A 18 2.46 -15.31 -44.89
N GLU A 19 1.15 -15.26 -44.67
CA GLU A 19 0.37 -14.02 -44.70
C GLU A 19 0.79 -13.05 -43.56
N MET A 20 1.05 -13.56 -42.36
CA MET A 20 1.59 -12.77 -41.26
C MET A 20 3.00 -12.22 -41.55
N MET A 21 3.83 -13.00 -42.26
CA MET A 21 5.17 -12.55 -42.67
C MET A 21 5.11 -11.51 -43.83
N LYS A 22 4.06 -11.52 -44.63
CA LYS A 22 3.84 -10.53 -45.72
C LYS A 22 3.19 -9.24 -45.28
N ARG A 23 2.85 -9.10 -43.99
CA ARG A 23 2.23 -7.86 -43.50
C ARG A 23 3.20 -6.70 -43.69
N PRO A 24 2.75 -5.59 -44.28
CA PRO A 24 3.63 -4.43 -44.52
C PRO A 24 4.21 -3.93 -43.20
N ALA A 25 5.44 -3.42 -43.30
CA ALA A 25 6.09 -2.70 -42.21
C ALA A 25 5.11 -1.68 -41.62
N THR A 26 4.95 -1.69 -40.30
CA THR A 26 4.09 -0.70 -39.65
C THR A 26 4.78 0.66 -39.68
N PRO A 27 4.05 1.78 -39.77
CA PRO A 27 4.65 3.11 -39.73
C PRO A 27 5.40 3.39 -38.42
N TYR A 28 5.30 2.49 -37.44
CA TYR A 28 5.90 2.60 -36.10
C TYR A 28 7.16 1.75 -35.92
N GLN A 29 7.67 1.07 -36.94
CA GLN A 29 8.82 0.15 -36.83
C GLN A 29 10.10 0.84 -36.34
N ASP A 30 10.22 2.13 -36.64
CA ASP A 30 11.35 2.97 -36.25
C ASP A 30 11.11 3.75 -34.94
N SER A 31 10.08 3.42 -34.19
CA SER A 31 9.74 4.13 -32.96
C SER A 31 10.85 3.98 -31.91
N THR A 32 11.24 5.10 -31.33
CA THR A 32 12.18 5.16 -30.23
C THR A 32 11.53 4.71 -28.92
N LEU A 33 12.33 4.43 -27.90
CA LEU A 33 11.82 4.18 -26.54
C LEU A 33 10.95 5.36 -26.05
N GLN A 34 11.32 6.59 -26.41
CA GLN A 34 10.54 7.79 -26.08
C GLN A 34 9.18 7.83 -26.80
N ASP A 35 9.11 7.40 -28.05
CA ASP A 35 7.83 7.32 -28.76
C ASP A 35 6.92 6.26 -28.13
N CYS A 36 7.48 5.12 -27.74
CA CYS A 36 6.74 4.07 -27.02
C CYS A 36 6.21 4.55 -25.67
N PHE A 37 6.96 5.40 -24.96
CA PHE A 37 6.47 6.01 -23.71
C PHE A 37 5.32 7.00 -23.97
N ARG A 38 5.36 7.79 -25.05
CA ARG A 38 4.23 8.64 -25.44
C ARG A 38 2.99 7.81 -25.76
N MET A 39 3.14 6.74 -26.58
CA MET A 39 2.05 5.80 -26.87
C MET A 39 1.47 5.17 -25.61
N PHE A 40 2.31 4.80 -24.63
CA PHE A 40 1.87 4.30 -23.35
C PHE A 40 1.07 5.37 -22.57
N LYS A 41 1.54 6.63 -22.53
CA LYS A 41 0.82 7.74 -21.86
C LYS A 41 -0.55 8.01 -22.50
N ASP A 42 -0.69 7.77 -23.79
CA ASP A 42 -1.95 7.94 -24.51
C ASP A 42 -2.91 6.75 -24.34
N SER A 43 -2.41 5.62 -23.82
CA SER A 43 -3.21 4.41 -23.62
C SER A 43 -4.29 4.59 -22.54
N ARG A 44 -5.38 3.82 -22.67
CA ARG A 44 -6.42 3.73 -21.65
C ARG A 44 -5.86 3.24 -20.31
N GLU A 45 -4.89 2.33 -20.36
CA GLU A 45 -4.23 1.81 -19.15
C GLU A 45 -3.58 2.91 -18.34
N TYR A 46 -2.80 3.80 -18.97
CA TYR A 46 -2.16 4.91 -18.27
C TYR A 46 -3.19 5.94 -17.78
N LYS A 47 -4.14 6.33 -18.64
CA LYS A 47 -5.17 7.35 -18.33
C LYS A 47 -6.10 6.94 -17.19
N SER A 48 -6.33 5.65 -17.00
CA SER A 48 -7.15 5.12 -15.89
C SER A 48 -6.42 5.07 -14.54
N ARG A 49 -5.12 5.36 -14.50
CA ARG A 49 -4.34 5.34 -13.24
C ARG A 49 -4.52 6.64 -12.47
N SER A 50 -4.41 6.55 -11.14
CA SER A 50 -4.37 7.73 -10.27
C SER A 50 -3.15 8.60 -10.58
N ASP A 51 -3.21 9.90 -10.25
CA ASP A 51 -2.09 10.85 -10.43
C ASP A 51 -0.81 10.35 -9.77
N LYS A 52 -0.91 9.82 -8.55
CA LYS A 52 0.23 9.24 -7.82
C LYS A 52 0.86 8.04 -8.54
N ALA A 53 0.06 7.21 -9.20
CA ALA A 53 0.58 6.08 -9.99
C ALA A 53 1.25 6.58 -11.28
N ARG A 54 0.71 7.62 -11.90
CA ARG A 54 1.32 8.27 -13.08
C ARG A 54 2.65 8.93 -12.73
N GLU A 55 2.71 9.64 -11.61
CA GLU A 55 3.96 10.21 -11.08
C GLU A 55 5.06 9.15 -10.88
N LEU A 56 4.71 7.96 -10.38
CA LEU A 56 5.66 6.87 -10.23
C LEU A 56 6.22 6.38 -11.56
N TYR A 57 5.42 6.36 -12.64
CA TYR A 57 5.92 6.08 -13.99
C TYR A 57 6.85 7.18 -14.50
N ASP A 58 6.54 8.45 -14.23
CA ASP A 58 7.41 9.56 -14.63
C ASP A 58 8.74 9.57 -13.86
N ILE A 59 8.74 9.10 -12.59
CA ILE A 59 9.97 8.90 -11.82
C ILE A 59 10.80 7.75 -12.42
N ALA A 60 10.19 6.59 -12.66
CA ALA A 60 10.85 5.45 -13.29
C ALA A 60 11.41 5.83 -14.68
N TRP A 61 10.62 6.52 -15.50
CA TRP A 61 11.04 6.99 -16.83
C TRP A 61 12.36 7.76 -16.83
N LYS A 62 12.70 8.49 -15.76
CA LYS A 62 13.95 9.24 -15.66
C LYS A 62 15.19 8.37 -15.67
N TYR A 63 15.11 7.15 -15.12
CA TYR A 63 16.23 6.20 -15.11
C TYR A 63 16.54 5.66 -16.51
N LEU A 64 15.53 5.56 -17.39
CA LEU A 64 15.68 5.14 -18.78
C LEU A 64 16.23 6.25 -19.72
N ARG A 65 16.55 7.44 -19.18
CA ARG A 65 17.04 8.58 -19.99
C ARG A 65 18.16 8.25 -20.97
N PRO A 66 19.16 7.41 -20.63
CA PRO A 66 20.22 7.03 -21.58
C PRO A 66 19.71 6.32 -22.82
N LEU A 67 18.53 5.69 -22.76
CA LEU A 67 17.98 4.86 -23.84
C LEU A 67 16.87 5.56 -24.64
N TRP A 68 16.44 6.75 -24.26
CA TRP A 68 15.23 7.40 -24.82
C TRP A 68 15.24 7.52 -26.35
N HIS A 69 16.37 7.84 -26.93
CA HIS A 69 16.51 8.14 -28.35
C HIS A 69 16.85 6.91 -29.21
N PHE A 70 17.04 5.77 -28.59
CA PHE A 70 17.29 4.53 -29.34
C PHE A 70 15.97 3.96 -29.86
N LYS A 71 16.00 3.40 -31.08
CA LYS A 71 14.90 2.61 -31.62
C LYS A 71 14.65 1.43 -30.70
N LEU A 72 13.40 1.19 -30.28
CA LEU A 72 13.10 0.11 -29.35
C LEU A 72 13.51 -1.27 -29.90
N ALA A 73 13.36 -1.45 -31.22
CA ALA A 73 13.76 -2.69 -31.91
C ALA A 73 15.29 -2.95 -31.92
N ALA A 74 16.09 -1.92 -31.68
CA ALA A 74 17.56 -2.03 -31.64
C ALA A 74 18.10 -2.24 -30.21
N LEU A 75 17.25 -2.18 -29.19
CA LEU A 75 17.65 -2.38 -27.79
C LEU A 75 17.64 -3.86 -27.43
N TYR A 76 18.63 -4.26 -26.66
CA TYR A 76 18.78 -5.61 -26.11
C TYR A 76 18.37 -5.62 -24.61
N ALA A 77 18.06 -6.80 -24.10
CA ALA A 77 17.77 -6.98 -22.67
C ALA A 77 18.91 -6.45 -21.79
N GLN A 78 20.16 -6.61 -22.24
CA GLN A 78 21.34 -6.14 -21.50
C GLN A 78 21.38 -4.63 -21.32
N ASP A 79 20.84 -3.84 -22.26
CA ASP A 79 20.79 -2.38 -22.11
C ASP A 79 19.93 -1.97 -20.92
N PHE A 80 18.79 -2.64 -20.75
CA PHE A 80 17.91 -2.42 -19.60
C PHE A 80 18.48 -3.03 -18.32
N GLN A 81 19.13 -4.20 -18.40
CA GLN A 81 19.79 -4.79 -17.24
C GLN A 81 20.86 -3.87 -16.68
N ASN A 82 21.70 -3.26 -17.53
CA ASN A 82 22.71 -2.29 -17.11
C ASN A 82 22.10 -1.08 -16.37
N ILE A 83 20.88 -0.66 -16.72
CA ILE A 83 20.19 0.39 -15.97
C ILE A 83 19.78 -0.11 -14.58
N LEU A 84 19.22 -1.33 -14.50
CA LEU A 84 18.81 -1.93 -13.21
C LEU A 84 20.03 -2.17 -12.31
N ASP A 85 21.12 -2.69 -12.85
CA ASP A 85 22.38 -2.93 -12.12
C ASP A 85 22.93 -1.61 -11.56
N LYS A 86 22.96 -0.57 -12.38
CA LYS A 86 23.37 0.78 -11.95
C LYS A 86 22.43 1.38 -10.87
N MET A 87 21.14 1.07 -10.92
CA MET A 87 20.20 1.49 -9.89
C MET A 87 20.49 0.76 -8.57
N ASP A 88 20.84 -0.54 -8.63
CA ASP A 88 21.22 -1.33 -7.46
C ASP A 88 22.56 -0.84 -6.87
N ASP A 89 23.58 -0.62 -7.68
CA ASP A 89 24.88 -0.05 -7.29
C ASP A 89 24.70 1.31 -6.57
N ASN A 90 23.72 2.09 -6.97
CA ASN A 90 23.34 3.34 -6.29
C ASN A 90 22.49 3.12 -5.03
N GLY A 91 22.29 1.88 -4.59
CA GLY A 91 21.61 1.52 -3.35
C GLY A 91 20.09 1.70 -3.37
N LEU A 92 19.45 1.70 -4.55
CA LEU A 92 18.01 1.74 -4.65
C LEU A 92 17.40 0.43 -4.14
N SER A 93 16.18 0.52 -3.59
CA SER A 93 15.49 -0.65 -3.07
C SER A 93 15.03 -1.59 -4.19
N GLN A 94 14.98 -2.89 -3.92
CA GLN A 94 14.41 -3.89 -4.83
C GLN A 94 13.03 -3.49 -5.36
N SER A 95 12.18 -2.91 -4.49
CA SER A 95 10.86 -2.40 -4.90
C SER A 95 10.94 -1.29 -5.95
N MET A 96 12.00 -0.47 -5.96
CA MET A 96 12.19 0.55 -6.99
C MET A 96 12.64 -0.07 -8.31
N LEU A 97 13.55 -1.04 -8.27
CA LEU A 97 13.98 -1.79 -9.44
C LEU A 97 12.80 -2.58 -10.07
N GLU A 98 11.93 -3.17 -9.25
CA GLU A 98 10.72 -3.84 -9.73
C GLU A 98 9.73 -2.90 -10.41
N LYS A 99 9.61 -1.66 -9.94
CA LYS A 99 8.80 -0.62 -10.61
C LYS A 99 9.39 -0.25 -11.96
N GLU A 100 10.73 -0.13 -12.04
CA GLU A 100 11.44 0.10 -13.29
C GLU A 100 11.18 -1.02 -14.29
N ARG A 101 11.40 -2.28 -13.91
CA ARG A 101 11.08 -3.46 -14.74
C ARG A 101 9.60 -3.47 -15.15
N THR A 102 8.70 -3.06 -14.26
CA THR A 102 7.27 -2.96 -14.56
C THR A 102 6.99 -1.91 -15.64
N LEU A 103 7.63 -0.74 -15.57
CA LEU A 103 7.51 0.27 -16.62
C LEU A 103 8.04 -0.26 -17.95
N ILE A 104 9.25 -0.82 -17.98
CA ILE A 104 9.83 -1.43 -19.18
C ILE A 104 8.86 -2.44 -19.79
N SER A 105 8.29 -3.34 -18.95
CA SER A 105 7.29 -4.33 -19.42
C SER A 105 6.07 -3.69 -20.04
N LYS A 106 5.58 -2.56 -19.51
CA LYS A 106 4.42 -1.83 -20.05
C LYS A 106 4.75 -1.18 -21.40
N LEU A 107 5.95 -0.62 -21.52
CA LEU A 107 6.42 -0.04 -22.79
C LEU A 107 6.48 -1.11 -23.88
N TYR A 108 7.06 -2.27 -23.57
CA TYR A 108 7.10 -3.39 -24.51
C TYR A 108 5.69 -3.92 -24.86
N ARG A 109 4.78 -4.05 -23.90
CA ARG A 109 3.40 -4.45 -24.19
C ARG A 109 2.69 -3.47 -25.12
N THR A 110 2.90 -2.18 -24.89
CA THR A 110 2.37 -1.12 -25.77
C THR A 110 2.97 -1.26 -27.17
N ALA A 111 4.30 -1.38 -27.26
CA ALA A 111 5.02 -1.51 -28.51
C ALA A 111 4.62 -2.79 -29.31
N ILE A 112 4.40 -3.90 -28.63
CA ILE A 112 3.87 -5.14 -29.24
C ILE A 112 2.47 -4.89 -29.82
N GLY A 113 1.61 -4.17 -29.11
CA GLY A 113 0.28 -3.80 -29.59
C GLY A 113 0.33 -2.95 -30.86
N TRP A 114 1.34 -2.11 -31.02
CA TRP A 114 1.59 -1.28 -32.20
C TRP A 114 2.53 -1.95 -33.23
N ARG A 115 2.93 -3.21 -32.97
CA ARG A 115 3.85 -3.99 -33.82
C ARG A 115 5.20 -3.33 -34.08
N VAL A 116 5.72 -2.63 -33.08
CA VAL A 116 7.08 -2.09 -33.09
C VAL A 116 8.09 -3.21 -32.85
N VAL A 117 7.73 -4.13 -31.94
CA VAL A 117 8.53 -5.31 -31.56
C VAL A 117 7.62 -6.52 -31.32
N ASP A 118 8.18 -7.75 -31.38
CA ASP A 118 7.43 -8.99 -31.23
C ASP A 118 7.52 -9.62 -29.84
N ALA A 119 8.51 -9.21 -29.02
CA ALA A 119 8.79 -9.80 -27.73
C ALA A 119 8.97 -8.75 -26.64
N ASN A 120 8.63 -9.12 -25.40
CA ASN A 120 8.80 -8.29 -24.22
C ASN A 120 10.11 -8.68 -23.52
N LEU A 121 11.15 -7.88 -23.69
CA LEU A 121 12.46 -8.13 -23.08
C LEU A 121 12.46 -7.98 -21.54
N ALA A 122 11.49 -7.31 -20.95
CA ALA A 122 11.40 -7.18 -19.49
C ALA A 122 11.19 -8.53 -18.79
N SER A 123 10.75 -9.57 -19.49
CA SER A 123 10.52 -10.91 -18.92
C SER A 123 11.80 -11.64 -18.51
N VAL A 124 12.94 -11.30 -19.11
CA VAL A 124 14.26 -11.91 -18.82
C VAL A 124 15.12 -11.06 -17.89
N LEU A 125 14.67 -9.84 -17.55
CA LEU A 125 15.40 -8.96 -16.64
C LEU A 125 15.40 -9.51 -15.21
N LYS A 126 16.54 -9.52 -14.59
CA LYS A 126 16.72 -9.87 -13.18
C LYS A 126 16.62 -8.61 -12.32
N VAL A 127 15.96 -8.76 -11.18
CA VAL A 127 15.85 -7.71 -10.17
C VAL A 127 16.39 -8.27 -8.87
N GLU A 128 17.63 -7.93 -8.59
CA GLU A 128 18.31 -8.24 -7.34
C GLU A 128 18.60 -6.86 -6.71
N GLY A 129 17.86 -6.47 -5.74
CA GLY A 129 18.04 -5.19 -5.10
C GLY A 129 18.05 -5.33 -3.60
N ARG A 130 18.40 -4.25 -2.91
CA ARG A 130 18.39 -4.23 -1.45
C ARG A 130 16.98 -4.50 -0.95
N LYS A 131 16.78 -5.62 -0.26
CA LYS A 131 15.51 -5.96 0.40
C LYS A 131 15.18 -4.88 1.43
N SER A 132 13.93 -4.49 1.47
CA SER A 132 13.45 -3.65 2.58
C SER A 132 13.66 -4.41 3.90
N PRO A 133 14.13 -3.76 4.97
CA PRO A 133 14.22 -4.38 6.28
C PRO A 133 12.82 -4.89 6.69
N GLU A 134 12.81 -5.94 7.51
CA GLU A 134 11.57 -6.40 8.14
C GLU A 134 10.94 -5.24 8.89
N ARG A 135 9.61 -5.22 8.88
CA ARG A 135 8.89 -4.13 9.55
C ARG A 135 8.76 -4.46 11.02
N GLU A 136 9.28 -3.56 11.82
CA GLU A 136 9.15 -3.63 13.26
C GLU A 136 7.67 -3.52 13.71
N ILE A 137 7.35 -4.16 14.81
CA ILE A 137 6.11 -3.97 15.57
C ILE A 137 6.48 -3.34 16.92
N PHE A 138 5.54 -2.67 17.55
CA PHE A 138 5.75 -2.21 18.92
C PHE A 138 5.81 -3.43 19.87
N THR A 139 6.74 -3.38 20.83
CA THR A 139 6.78 -4.36 21.93
C THR A 139 5.60 -4.15 22.88
N ASP A 140 5.31 -5.12 23.75
CA ASP A 140 4.21 -5.02 24.72
C ASP A 140 4.42 -3.86 25.69
N GLU A 141 5.68 -3.58 26.08
CA GLU A 141 6.04 -2.43 26.92
C GLU A 141 5.79 -1.11 26.17
N GLN A 142 6.13 -1.05 24.88
CA GLN A 142 5.89 0.14 24.08
C GLN A 142 4.38 0.36 23.84
N VAL A 143 3.61 -0.72 23.66
CA VAL A 143 2.14 -0.64 23.58
C VAL A 143 1.59 -0.09 24.88
N THR A 144 2.01 -0.61 26.03
CA THR A 144 1.60 -0.11 27.35
C THR A 144 1.93 1.38 27.54
N LEU A 145 3.13 1.78 27.13
CA LEU A 145 3.56 3.19 27.19
C LEU A 145 2.69 4.09 26.30
N ILE A 146 2.32 3.63 25.10
CA ILE A 146 1.39 4.35 24.23
C ILE A 146 0.00 4.45 24.88
N LEU A 147 -0.51 3.36 25.48
CA LEU A 147 -1.82 3.34 26.13
C LEU A 147 -1.91 4.25 27.34
N SER A 148 -0.78 4.50 28.03
CA SER A 148 -0.71 5.46 29.15
C SER A 148 -0.96 6.91 28.69
N GLN A 149 -0.79 7.20 27.38
CA GLN A 149 -0.96 8.53 26.79
C GLN A 149 -2.40 8.87 26.37
N LYS A 150 -3.39 8.14 26.86
CA LYS A 150 -4.82 8.28 26.52
C LYS A 150 -5.41 9.67 26.74
N ASN A 151 -4.78 10.51 27.55
CA ASN A 151 -5.23 11.86 27.88
C ASN A 151 -4.66 12.92 26.92
N THR A 152 -3.77 12.55 25.98
CA THR A 152 -3.20 13.50 25.02
C THR A 152 -3.88 13.31 23.65
N PRO A 153 -4.17 14.40 22.89
CA PRO A 153 -4.84 14.27 21.59
C PRO A 153 -4.09 13.37 20.59
N THR A 154 -2.73 13.44 20.58
CA THR A 154 -1.95 12.58 19.68
C THR A 154 -1.94 11.13 20.17
N GLY A 155 -1.81 10.92 21.49
CA GLY A 155 -1.90 9.58 22.11
C GLY A 155 -3.23 8.90 21.79
N GLN A 156 -4.34 9.61 21.90
CA GLN A 156 -5.67 9.10 21.52
C GLN A 156 -5.70 8.61 20.06
N MET A 157 -5.15 9.38 19.11
CA MET A 157 -5.12 8.97 17.71
C MET A 157 -4.19 7.78 17.45
N VAL A 158 -3.06 7.66 18.17
CA VAL A 158 -2.17 6.50 18.07
C VAL A 158 -2.81 5.26 18.69
N ILE A 159 -3.51 5.41 19.82
CA ILE A 159 -4.31 4.34 20.45
C ILE A 159 -5.42 3.89 19.49
N ALA A 160 -6.13 4.83 18.85
CA ALA A 160 -7.16 4.50 17.86
C ALA A 160 -6.59 3.68 16.69
N LEU A 161 -5.41 4.03 16.17
CA LEU A 161 -4.72 3.26 15.13
C LEU A 161 -4.36 1.84 15.61
N LEU A 162 -3.88 1.69 16.85
CA LEU A 162 -3.57 0.40 17.45
C LEU A 162 -4.82 -0.45 17.70
N ALA A 163 -5.94 0.17 18.07
CA ALA A 163 -7.15 -0.55 18.44
C ALA A 163 -7.97 -1.08 17.25
N CYS A 164 -7.79 -0.53 16.06
CA CYS A 164 -8.57 -0.94 14.89
C CYS A 164 -7.72 -1.36 13.68
N GLY A 165 -6.39 -1.20 13.73
CA GLY A 165 -5.47 -1.65 12.70
C GLY A 165 -5.69 -1.04 11.31
N VAL A 166 -6.36 0.10 11.21
CA VAL A 166 -6.60 0.79 9.95
C VAL A 166 -5.35 1.50 9.42
N ARG A 167 -5.37 1.90 8.16
CA ARG A 167 -4.33 2.77 7.62
C ARG A 167 -4.48 4.18 8.17
N ILE A 168 -3.37 4.88 8.37
CA ILE A 168 -3.39 6.28 8.83
C ILE A 168 -4.34 7.15 8.00
N TYR A 169 -4.30 7.01 6.67
CA TYR A 169 -5.21 7.74 5.79
C TYR A 169 -6.69 7.46 6.13
N GLU A 170 -7.04 6.21 6.43
CA GLU A 170 -8.41 5.83 6.79
C GLU A 170 -8.82 6.49 8.11
N LEU A 171 -7.99 6.40 9.17
CA LEU A 171 -8.29 7.04 10.45
C LEU A 171 -8.53 8.54 10.31
N LEU A 172 -7.67 9.23 9.56
CA LEU A 172 -7.75 10.67 9.36
C LEU A 172 -8.95 11.13 8.52
N HIS A 173 -9.67 10.19 7.88
CA HIS A 173 -10.83 10.47 7.02
C HIS A 173 -12.11 9.80 7.49
N PHE A 174 -12.10 9.10 8.64
CA PHE A 174 -13.34 8.69 9.27
C PHE A 174 -14.12 9.90 9.72
N LYS A 175 -15.43 9.82 9.51
CA LYS A 175 -16.39 10.82 9.93
C LYS A 175 -17.10 10.40 11.21
N HIS A 176 -17.78 11.34 11.81
CA HIS A 176 -18.61 11.10 12.98
C HIS A 176 -19.54 9.89 12.80
N GLU A 177 -20.24 9.82 11.68
CA GLU A 177 -21.21 8.77 11.36
C GLU A 177 -20.61 7.38 11.12
N ASP A 178 -19.29 7.24 10.93
CA ASP A 178 -18.65 5.95 10.69
C ASP A 178 -18.44 5.13 11.97
N PHE A 179 -18.56 5.75 13.15
CA PHE A 179 -18.45 5.08 14.44
C PHE A 179 -19.76 4.52 14.92
N HIS A 180 -19.77 3.25 15.33
CA HIS A 180 -20.95 2.54 15.82
C HIS A 180 -20.67 1.82 17.13
N ARG A 181 -21.61 1.94 18.07
CA ARG A 181 -21.57 1.25 19.37
C ARG A 181 -22.66 0.19 19.44
N THR A 182 -22.33 -0.98 20.00
CA THR A 182 -23.27 -2.07 20.27
C THR A 182 -23.12 -2.55 21.72
N GLU A 183 -24.00 -3.41 22.18
CA GLU A 183 -23.88 -4.05 23.50
C GLU A 183 -22.61 -4.88 23.65
N SER A 184 -22.17 -5.54 22.57
CA SER A 184 -20.99 -6.43 22.55
C SER A 184 -19.67 -5.74 22.23
N GLY A 185 -19.64 -4.42 21.92
CA GLY A 185 -18.42 -3.70 21.57
C GLY A 185 -18.65 -2.53 20.65
N ALA A 186 -17.61 -2.13 19.89
CA ALA A 186 -17.68 -1.04 18.95
C ALA A 186 -17.00 -1.38 17.63
N TYR A 187 -17.40 -0.71 16.56
CA TYR A 187 -16.82 -0.88 15.24
C TYR A 187 -16.90 0.40 14.41
N LEU A 188 -16.08 0.44 13.36
CA LEU A 188 -16.17 1.45 12.31
C LEU A 188 -16.72 0.82 11.03
N ILE A 189 -17.46 1.61 10.25
CA ILE A 189 -17.76 1.27 8.86
C ILE A 189 -16.93 2.19 7.98
N GLY A 190 -16.05 1.61 7.11
CA GLY A 190 -15.23 2.45 6.26
C GLY A 190 -14.18 1.70 5.47
N GLY A 191 -13.26 2.49 4.92
CA GLY A 191 -12.19 2.03 4.05
C GLY A 191 -12.29 2.68 2.67
N CYS A 192 -11.17 3.17 2.15
CA CYS A 192 -11.21 4.05 0.99
C CYS A 192 -10.23 3.67 -0.13
N LYS A 193 -9.27 2.77 0.12
CA LYS A 193 -8.15 2.57 -0.82
C LYS A 193 -8.41 1.49 -1.87
N THR A 194 -9.19 0.47 -1.57
CA THR A 194 -9.47 -0.65 -2.48
C THR A 194 -10.96 -0.96 -2.46
N GLU A 195 -11.49 -1.51 -3.54
CA GLU A 195 -12.90 -1.91 -3.62
C GLU A 195 -13.27 -2.91 -2.51
N ALA A 196 -12.43 -3.91 -2.27
CA ALA A 196 -12.58 -4.88 -1.17
C ALA A 196 -12.42 -4.26 0.24
N GLY A 197 -11.90 -3.04 0.34
CA GLY A 197 -11.73 -2.33 1.60
C GLY A 197 -12.84 -1.34 1.90
N ARG A 198 -13.71 -1.03 0.93
CA ARG A 198 -14.81 -0.07 1.11
C ARG A 198 -15.93 -0.67 1.95
N ASN A 199 -16.51 0.16 2.81
CA ASN A 199 -17.67 -0.19 3.64
C ASN A 199 -17.49 -1.48 4.47
N ARG A 200 -16.23 -1.81 4.83
CA ARG A 200 -15.97 -2.97 5.69
C ARG A 200 -16.26 -2.65 7.15
N ILE A 201 -16.66 -3.66 7.88
CA ILE A 201 -16.77 -3.61 9.34
C ILE A 201 -15.37 -3.76 9.92
N ILE A 202 -14.97 -2.84 10.79
CA ILE A 202 -13.66 -2.78 11.43
C ILE A 202 -13.91 -2.81 12.94
N PRO A 203 -13.75 -3.96 13.61
CA PRO A 203 -13.88 -4.05 15.05
C PRO A 203 -12.83 -3.19 15.75
N ILE A 204 -13.22 -2.60 16.86
CA ILE A 204 -12.34 -1.82 17.73
C ILE A 204 -12.06 -2.65 18.97
N LEU A 205 -10.78 -2.87 19.28
CA LEU A 205 -10.38 -3.55 20.53
C LEU A 205 -10.78 -2.69 21.73
N ASP A 206 -11.14 -3.33 22.84
CA ASP A 206 -11.78 -2.70 24.00
C ASP A 206 -10.99 -1.54 24.58
N PHE A 207 -9.66 -1.61 24.62
CA PHE A 207 -8.83 -0.51 25.10
C PHE A 207 -8.96 0.78 24.28
N GLY A 208 -9.39 0.68 23.03
CA GLY A 208 -9.60 1.83 22.13
C GLY A 208 -11.00 2.41 22.20
N ILE A 209 -11.99 1.65 22.69
CA ILE A 209 -13.41 2.09 22.71
C ILE A 209 -13.58 3.44 23.40
N PRO A 210 -13.02 3.70 24.60
CA PRO A 210 -13.16 5.00 25.26
C PRO A 210 -12.60 6.17 24.44
N VAL A 211 -11.56 5.93 23.63
CA VAL A 211 -10.98 6.96 22.75
C VAL A 211 -11.95 7.31 21.61
N PHE A 212 -12.56 6.30 21.02
CA PHE A 212 -13.55 6.51 19.96
C PHE A 212 -14.84 7.14 20.48
N GLU A 213 -15.31 6.75 21.67
CA GLU A 213 -16.45 7.37 22.33
C GLU A 213 -16.20 8.85 22.64
N HIS A 214 -15.00 9.18 23.14
CA HIS A 214 -14.61 10.58 23.36
C HIS A 214 -14.55 11.36 22.04
N ALA A 215 -13.94 10.78 20.99
CA ALA A 215 -13.88 11.40 19.67
C ALA A 215 -15.29 11.62 19.08
N TYR A 216 -16.18 10.64 19.22
CA TYR A 216 -17.59 10.75 18.81
C TYR A 216 -18.33 11.86 19.55
N ALA A 217 -18.20 11.91 20.87
CA ALA A 217 -18.86 12.92 21.69
C ALA A 217 -18.36 14.36 21.44
N THR A 218 -17.14 14.53 20.93
CA THR A 218 -16.52 15.83 20.69
C THR A 218 -16.47 16.25 19.22
N SER A 219 -16.70 15.33 18.29
CA SER A 219 -16.79 15.62 16.85
C SER A 219 -18.18 16.14 16.46
N VAL A 220 -18.25 16.77 15.30
CA VAL A 220 -19.50 17.29 14.75
C VAL A 220 -20.06 16.34 13.69
N GLU A 221 -21.37 16.27 13.59
CA GLU A 221 -22.08 15.50 12.57
C GLU A 221 -21.59 15.88 11.16
N ASN A 222 -21.39 14.88 10.29
CA ASN A 222 -20.78 15.01 8.96
C ASN A 222 -19.33 15.53 8.94
N GLY A 223 -18.72 15.79 10.08
CA GLY A 223 -17.33 16.21 10.24
C GLY A 223 -16.37 15.05 10.46
N PRO A 224 -15.04 15.33 10.50
CA PRO A 224 -14.05 14.32 10.83
C PRO A 224 -14.22 13.82 12.27
N LEU A 225 -14.11 12.50 12.46
CA LEU A 225 -14.15 11.89 13.80
C LEU A 225 -12.95 12.34 14.66
N PHE A 226 -11.80 12.55 14.06
CA PHE A 226 -10.59 13.09 14.68
C PHE A 226 -10.19 14.40 13.98
N PRO A 227 -10.81 15.55 14.31
CA PRO A 227 -10.54 16.82 13.65
C PRO A 227 -9.14 17.35 13.94
N ASN A 228 -8.61 18.16 13.03
CA ASN A 228 -7.44 19.00 13.29
C ASN A 228 -7.83 20.22 14.16
N GLY A 229 -6.84 21.06 14.52
CA GLY A 229 -7.10 22.24 15.35
C GLY A 229 -8.02 23.31 14.71
N LYS A 230 -8.46 23.11 13.46
CA LYS A 230 -9.42 23.98 12.73
C LYS A 230 -10.79 23.32 12.57
N GLY A 231 -10.97 22.08 13.03
CA GLY A 231 -12.18 21.30 12.82
C GLY A 231 -12.20 20.51 11.50
N ASP A 232 -11.14 20.56 10.69
CA ASP A 232 -11.04 19.92 9.38
C ASP A 232 -10.35 18.54 9.45
N PHE A 233 -10.35 17.82 8.32
CA PHE A 233 -9.56 16.60 8.14
C PHE A 233 -8.06 16.89 8.18
N TRP A 234 -7.30 15.96 8.75
CA TRP A 234 -5.85 16.05 8.77
C TRP A 234 -5.24 15.75 7.39
N ASN A 235 -4.19 16.47 7.03
CA ASN A 235 -3.28 16.01 6.00
C ASN A 235 -2.36 14.93 6.57
N GLU A 236 -2.30 13.74 5.93
CA GLU A 236 -1.52 12.58 6.39
C GLU A 236 -0.05 12.92 6.65
N LYS A 237 0.62 13.62 5.69
CA LYS A 237 2.03 14.00 5.82
C LYS A 237 2.27 14.93 7.00
N ASN A 238 1.37 15.91 7.19
CA ASN A 238 1.47 16.87 8.29
C ASN A 238 1.25 16.17 9.64
N TRP A 239 0.23 15.33 9.75
CA TRP A 239 -0.04 14.60 10.99
C TRP A 239 1.13 13.68 11.35
N ARG A 240 1.63 12.89 10.38
CA ARG A 240 2.77 12.00 10.59
C ARG A 240 4.01 12.75 11.05
N ASN A 241 4.39 13.82 10.37
CA ASN A 241 5.66 14.50 10.62
C ASN A 241 5.63 15.43 11.84
N ARG A 242 4.45 16.02 12.17
CA ARG A 242 4.30 17.03 13.22
C ARG A 242 3.59 16.53 14.49
N LYS A 243 3.01 15.32 14.45
CA LYS A 243 2.31 14.73 15.59
C LYS A 243 2.86 13.36 15.94
N PHE A 244 2.86 12.40 15.00
CA PHE A 244 3.25 11.02 15.28
C PHE A 244 4.73 10.89 15.68
N TYR A 245 5.66 11.44 14.91
CA TYR A 245 7.08 11.32 15.24
C TYR A 245 7.49 12.11 16.48
N PRO A 246 7.05 13.37 16.69
CA PRO A 246 7.26 14.05 17.96
C PRO A 246 6.71 13.29 19.17
N PHE A 247 5.52 12.70 19.05
CA PHE A 247 4.93 11.86 20.08
C PHE A 247 5.81 10.66 20.44
N LEU A 248 6.35 9.93 19.45
CA LEU A 248 7.23 8.79 19.72
C LEU A 248 8.56 9.23 20.35
N GLU A 249 9.07 10.43 20.06
CA GLU A 249 10.25 11.01 20.70
C GLU A 249 9.94 11.38 22.15
N GLU A 250 8.80 12.00 22.41
CA GLU A 250 8.36 12.41 23.76
C GLU A 250 8.25 11.22 24.72
N ILE A 251 7.70 10.10 24.24
CA ILE A 251 7.60 8.86 25.02
C ILE A 251 8.83 7.94 24.87
N VAL A 252 9.93 8.44 24.36
CA VAL A 252 11.25 7.76 24.27
C VAL A 252 11.24 6.44 23.49
N ILE A 253 10.36 6.29 22.51
CA ILE A 253 10.32 5.10 21.64
C ILE A 253 11.30 5.23 20.47
N GLN A 254 11.33 6.39 19.79
CA GLN A 254 12.32 6.66 18.74
C GLN A 254 12.53 8.17 18.55
N PRO A 255 13.75 8.59 18.12
CA PRO A 255 14.02 9.99 17.79
C PRO A 255 13.12 10.49 16.65
N ASN A 256 12.72 11.75 16.74
CA ASN A 256 11.94 12.39 15.69
C ASN A 256 12.84 12.76 14.48
N PRO A 257 12.61 12.18 13.29
CA PRO A 257 13.41 12.48 12.11
C PRO A 257 13.05 13.81 11.42
N TYR A 258 12.11 14.59 11.97
CA TYR A 258 11.65 15.85 11.38
C TYR A 258 11.79 17.00 12.36
N ASP A 259 12.05 18.21 11.85
CA ASP A 259 12.03 19.46 12.59
C ASP A 259 10.59 19.95 12.85
N GLU A 260 10.46 21.06 13.55
CA GLU A 260 9.18 21.72 13.89
C GLU A 260 8.34 22.10 12.66
N ASN A 261 9.00 22.34 11.51
CA ASN A 261 8.35 22.65 10.23
C ASN A 261 7.95 21.39 9.44
N GLY A 262 8.27 20.18 9.98
CA GLY A 262 8.03 18.90 9.32
C GLY A 262 9.01 18.61 8.17
N LYS A 263 10.16 19.32 8.13
CA LYS A 263 11.26 19.05 7.22
C LYS A 263 12.20 18.02 7.85
N ARG A 264 12.72 17.11 7.01
CA ARG A 264 13.60 16.06 7.50
C ARG A 264 14.93 16.64 8.00
N LYS A 265 15.35 16.25 9.19
CA LYS A 265 16.62 16.64 9.80
C LYS A 265 17.79 16.02 9.02
N PRO A 266 18.93 16.73 8.84
CA PRO A 266 20.06 16.25 8.04
C PRO A 266 20.62 14.89 8.48
N GLU A 267 20.71 14.63 9.78
CA GLU A 267 21.24 13.41 10.38
C GLU A 267 20.40 12.15 10.07
N PHE A 268 19.15 12.34 9.65
CA PHE A 268 18.24 11.28 9.23
C PHE A 268 18.13 11.17 7.70
N THR A 269 18.86 11.98 6.92
CA THR A 269 18.83 11.90 5.45
C THR A 269 19.25 10.51 4.99
N GLY A 270 18.44 9.89 4.12
CA GLY A 270 18.67 8.53 3.64
C GLY A 270 18.33 7.40 4.63
N LYS A 271 18.04 7.70 5.90
CA LYS A 271 17.67 6.69 6.92
C LYS A 271 16.14 6.56 7.00
N LEU A 272 15.64 5.35 7.07
CA LEU A 272 14.23 5.08 7.36
C LEU A 272 13.98 5.19 8.86
N ALA A 273 12.81 5.71 9.24
CA ALA A 273 12.34 5.60 10.61
C ALA A 273 11.97 4.12 10.89
N THR A 274 12.38 3.61 12.04
CA THR A 274 12.08 2.25 12.49
C THR A 274 10.57 2.08 12.63
N TYR A 275 9.94 2.94 13.41
CA TYR A 275 8.51 2.96 13.62
C TYR A 275 7.84 4.05 12.76
N THR A 276 6.73 3.70 12.15
CA THR A 276 5.90 4.58 11.31
C THR A 276 4.43 4.43 11.72
N PRO A 277 3.52 5.30 11.31
CA PRO A 277 2.10 5.05 11.57
C PRO A 277 1.59 3.69 11.08
N TYR A 278 2.27 3.08 10.11
CA TYR A 278 1.93 1.74 9.63
C TYR A 278 2.31 0.63 10.63
N THR A 279 3.26 0.92 11.53
CA THR A 279 3.66 0.01 12.61
C THR A 279 2.49 -0.30 13.56
N THR A 280 1.61 0.67 13.85
CA THR A 280 0.40 0.42 14.67
C THR A 280 -0.46 -0.69 14.09
N ARG A 281 -0.62 -0.71 12.78
CA ARG A 281 -1.39 -1.74 12.07
C ARG A 281 -0.70 -3.11 12.07
N HIS A 282 0.63 -3.13 11.95
CA HIS A 282 1.38 -4.40 12.07
C HIS A 282 1.29 -4.95 13.49
N THR A 283 1.38 -4.09 14.49
CA THR A 283 1.22 -4.46 15.90
C THR A 283 -0.19 -5.01 16.16
N TYR A 284 -1.24 -4.31 15.69
CA TYR A 284 -2.61 -4.82 15.76
C TYR A 284 -2.75 -6.22 15.15
N ALA A 285 -2.24 -6.40 13.92
CA ALA A 285 -2.33 -7.68 13.24
C ALA A 285 -1.54 -8.78 13.98
N SER A 286 -0.39 -8.46 14.58
CA SER A 286 0.41 -9.36 15.39
C SER A 286 -0.31 -9.74 16.69
N LEU A 287 -0.90 -8.78 17.40
CA LEU A 287 -1.72 -9.02 18.60
C LEU A 287 -2.88 -9.96 18.28
N CYS A 288 -3.61 -9.73 17.20
CA CYS A 288 -4.73 -10.56 16.78
C CYS A 288 -4.29 -11.97 16.36
N ASP A 289 -3.16 -12.11 15.64
CA ASP A 289 -2.62 -13.43 15.24
C ASP A 289 -2.15 -14.21 16.46
N ARG A 290 -1.45 -13.56 17.41
CA ARG A 290 -1.00 -14.12 18.69
C ARG A 290 -2.18 -14.60 19.55
N ALA A 291 -3.28 -13.85 19.55
CA ALA A 291 -4.53 -14.23 20.23
C ALA A 291 -5.33 -15.33 19.51
N GLY A 292 -4.92 -15.77 18.33
CA GLY A 292 -5.60 -16.80 17.57
C GLY A 292 -6.89 -16.32 16.88
N VAL A 293 -7.00 -15.04 16.55
CA VAL A 293 -8.09 -14.52 15.71
C VAL A 293 -8.02 -15.18 14.34
N ASN A 294 -9.17 -15.62 13.82
CA ASN A 294 -9.25 -16.24 12.50
C ASN A 294 -8.62 -15.33 11.41
N LYS A 295 -7.66 -15.88 10.65
CA LYS A 295 -6.86 -15.13 9.67
C LYS A 295 -7.70 -14.49 8.56
N ASP A 296 -8.80 -15.10 8.16
CA ASP A 296 -9.64 -14.56 7.10
C ASP A 296 -10.52 -13.43 7.62
N ILE A 297 -11.00 -13.52 8.85
CA ILE A 297 -11.69 -12.44 9.55
C ILE A 297 -10.73 -11.26 9.75
N LEU A 298 -9.51 -11.53 10.22
CA LEU A 298 -8.48 -10.48 10.38
C LEU A 298 -8.15 -9.79 9.05
N LYS A 299 -7.96 -10.55 7.96
CA LYS A 299 -7.74 -9.98 6.61
C LYS A 299 -8.88 -9.06 6.17
N ARG A 300 -10.14 -9.45 6.44
CA ARG A 300 -11.31 -8.63 6.15
C ARG A 300 -11.29 -7.34 6.97
N ALA A 301 -11.11 -7.44 8.29
CA ALA A 301 -11.04 -6.28 9.19
C ALA A 301 -9.95 -5.29 8.75
N VAL A 302 -8.76 -5.76 8.39
CA VAL A 302 -7.67 -4.88 7.92
C VAL A 302 -7.81 -4.48 6.44
N GLY A 303 -8.75 -5.03 5.66
CA GLY A 303 -8.96 -4.70 4.24
C GLY A 303 -7.85 -5.20 3.33
N HIS A 304 -7.46 -6.46 3.49
CA HIS A 304 -6.65 -7.21 2.53
C HIS A 304 -7.57 -7.98 1.59
N THR A 305 -7.30 -7.92 0.28
CA THR A 305 -8.07 -8.67 -0.72
C THR A 305 -7.86 -10.17 -0.51
N PRO A 306 -8.93 -10.99 -0.39
CA PRO A 306 -8.82 -12.44 -0.41
C PRO A 306 -8.22 -12.92 -1.73
N LYS A 307 -7.45 -14.01 -1.71
CA LYS A 307 -6.86 -14.58 -2.93
C LYS A 307 -7.89 -15.27 -3.86
N SER A 308 -9.10 -15.59 -3.37
CA SER A 308 -10.20 -16.15 -4.16
C SER A 308 -11.46 -15.30 -3.98
N GLN A 309 -12.00 -14.80 -5.08
CA GLN A 309 -13.08 -13.81 -5.08
C GLN A 309 -14.52 -14.40 -5.15
N THR A 310 -14.71 -15.70 -5.37
CA THR A 310 -15.99 -16.16 -5.92
C THR A 310 -17.01 -16.68 -4.88
N LEU A 311 -16.62 -17.14 -3.70
CA LEU A 311 -17.55 -17.62 -2.67
C LEU A 311 -17.65 -16.68 -1.46
N ASP A 312 -16.58 -15.89 -1.21
CA ASP A 312 -16.46 -15.08 -0.02
C ASP A 312 -17.18 -13.72 -0.11
N GLU A 313 -17.39 -13.18 -1.31
CA GLU A 313 -17.98 -11.85 -1.49
C GLU A 313 -19.51 -11.82 -1.44
N VAL A 314 -20.19 -12.92 -1.79
CA VAL A 314 -21.65 -12.94 -1.94
C VAL A 314 -22.37 -13.60 -0.77
N TYR A 315 -21.76 -14.57 -0.06
CA TYR A 315 -22.50 -15.42 0.90
C TYR A 315 -22.05 -15.34 2.36
N LEU A 316 -20.91 -14.71 2.68
CA LEU A 316 -20.33 -14.74 4.03
C LEU A 316 -19.87 -13.34 4.50
N LEU A 317 -20.71 -12.33 4.40
CA LEU A 317 -20.48 -11.07 5.13
C LEU A 317 -20.86 -11.31 6.61
N PRO A 318 -19.89 -11.43 7.53
CA PRO A 318 -20.21 -11.56 8.94
C PRO A 318 -20.93 -10.30 9.42
N LYS A 319 -21.96 -10.48 10.27
CA LYS A 319 -22.61 -9.35 10.96
C LYS A 319 -21.59 -8.64 11.85
N ALA A 320 -21.85 -7.38 12.20
CA ALA A 320 -20.97 -6.60 13.07
C ALA A 320 -20.69 -7.32 14.40
N THR A 321 -21.69 -7.93 15.02
CA THR A 321 -21.55 -8.72 16.25
C THR A 321 -20.59 -9.89 16.09
N GLN A 322 -20.69 -10.66 15.00
CA GLN A 322 -19.78 -11.78 14.72
C GLN A 322 -18.34 -11.30 14.49
N MET A 323 -18.17 -10.15 13.87
CA MET A 323 -16.85 -9.54 13.71
C MET A 323 -16.26 -9.10 15.05
N ILE A 324 -17.07 -8.50 15.93
CA ILE A 324 -16.64 -8.09 17.28
C ILE A 324 -16.25 -9.30 18.11
N GLU A 325 -17.13 -10.30 18.23
CA GLU A 325 -16.91 -11.54 18.99
C GLU A 325 -15.64 -12.30 18.54
N ALA A 326 -15.32 -12.26 17.26
CA ALA A 326 -14.09 -12.87 16.75
C ALA A 326 -12.81 -12.22 17.30
N PHE A 327 -12.89 -10.99 17.83
CA PHE A 327 -11.77 -10.28 18.42
C PHE A 327 -11.72 -10.31 19.94
N ASP A 328 -12.68 -10.95 20.63
CA ASP A 328 -12.69 -11.08 22.10
C ASP A 328 -11.40 -11.71 22.66
N LYS A 329 -10.84 -12.68 21.95
CA LYS A 329 -9.56 -13.28 22.31
C LYS A 329 -8.40 -12.26 22.25
N ALA A 330 -8.44 -11.32 21.33
CA ALA A 330 -7.44 -10.27 21.26
C ALA A 330 -7.60 -9.26 22.41
N ASN A 331 -8.83 -8.97 22.81
CA ASN A 331 -9.14 -8.17 24.00
C ASN A 331 -8.61 -8.83 25.26
N GLN A 332 -8.85 -10.13 25.45
CA GLN A 332 -8.34 -10.92 26.59
C GLN A 332 -6.81 -10.90 26.61
N LEU A 333 -6.13 -11.19 25.49
CA LEU A 333 -4.67 -11.19 25.41
C LEU A 333 -4.07 -9.83 25.81
N VAL A 334 -4.64 -8.71 25.31
CA VAL A 334 -4.16 -7.37 25.67
C VAL A 334 -4.34 -7.09 27.15
N ASN A 335 -5.47 -7.49 27.74
CA ASN A 335 -5.72 -7.33 29.16
C ASN A 335 -4.76 -8.16 30.01
N ASP A 336 -4.53 -9.44 29.65
CA ASP A 336 -3.77 -10.38 30.46
C ASP A 336 -2.25 -10.21 30.30
N GLU A 337 -1.76 -9.97 29.10
CA GLU A 337 -0.31 -9.94 28.82
C GLU A 337 0.23 -8.50 28.73
N VAL A 338 -0.45 -7.61 28.03
CA VAL A 338 0.06 -6.27 27.74
C VAL A 338 -0.16 -5.30 28.92
N LEU A 339 -1.37 -5.31 29.51
CA LEU A 339 -1.72 -4.37 30.57
C LEU A 339 -1.32 -4.84 31.99
N THR A 340 -1.08 -6.13 32.20
CA THR A 340 -0.64 -6.66 33.51
C THR A 340 0.85 -6.52 33.75
N THR A 341 1.67 -6.46 32.70
CA THR A 341 3.14 -6.22 32.81
C THR A 341 3.48 -4.88 33.49
N THR A 342 2.51 -3.96 33.62
CA THR A 342 2.68 -2.65 34.24
C THR A 342 2.45 -2.67 35.76
N LYS A 343 2.04 -3.81 36.36
CA LYS A 343 1.72 -3.92 37.79
C LYS A 343 2.79 -4.65 38.59
N ALA A 344 3.83 -5.15 37.95
CA ALA A 344 5.00 -5.76 38.57
C ALA A 344 6.20 -4.83 38.48
#